data_ff4e1519a6bb33f70af658fcd3058ded
#
_entry.id   ff4e1519a6bb33f70af658fcd3058ded
#
_cell.length_a   1.000
_cell.length_b   1.000
_cell.length_c   1.000
_cell.angle_alpha   90.00
_cell.angle_beta   90.00
_cell.angle_gamma   90.00
#
_symmetry.space_group_name_H-M   'P 1'
#
loop_
_entity.id
_entity.type
_entity.pdbx_description
1 polymer ?
#
loop_
_entity_poly.entity_id
_entity_poly.type
_entity_poly.pdbx_seq_one_letter_code
_entity_poly.pdbx_strand_id
1 'polypeptide(L)'
;MAKPLEKKSAKILALILALIMVGSVLVYAFKGGYTTPSREVKYSVSGLRDTLKLVSDSSKIYYLDFRTEDPNLTQLIDAYWQSLSQDYIFRYIRFTSVNSTVYAEYSPVSIGYYPYLFLFDVGSSKVFFTYDEKQEYDGVTLKLKGSYGMAENVNPIAVGTVDAVMRYVDTISGKKKVNITYAEYISKLPDLEYRFAVILTGSSADQIIRMNKSAGPVTDFYFEGIAVNDTGGYDKVIAMNFKQNVFFVKSNVTAYYNVTRYGDLNIAFMHDTNFTKIVTAKPEMRAVFIEPVEENRGNES
;
A
#
# COMPACT_ATOMS: atom_id res chain seq x y z
N MET A 1 66.51 -29.94 13.77
CA MET A 1 65.73 -30.74 14.75
C MET A 1 64.60 -29.82 15.31
N ALA A 2 63.40 -29.98 14.84
CA ALA A 2 62.25 -29.22 15.37
C ALA A 2 61.91 -29.74 16.77
N LYS A 3 61.86 -28.85 17.75
CA LYS A 3 61.65 -29.16 19.16
C LYS A 3 60.32 -29.88 19.39
N PRO A 4 60.28 -30.96 20.19
CA PRO A 4 59.05 -31.74 20.43
C PRO A 4 57.94 -30.95 21.13
N LEU A 5 58.24 -29.77 21.66
CA LEU A 5 57.21 -28.82 22.21
C LEU A 5 56.31 -28.24 21.17
N GLU A 6 56.79 -28.01 19.93
CA GLU A 6 55.97 -27.42 18.87
C GLU A 6 54.83 -28.35 18.38
N LYS A 7 55.06 -29.65 18.36
CA LYS A 7 54.05 -30.65 18.00
C LYS A 7 52.97 -30.81 19.05
N LYS A 8 53.23 -30.60 20.33
CA LYS A 8 52.27 -30.67 21.42
C LYS A 8 51.39 -29.40 21.45
N SER A 9 52.00 -28.23 21.27
CA SER A 9 51.26 -26.96 21.22
C SER A 9 50.35 -26.84 19.97
N ALA A 10 50.79 -27.35 18.80
CA ALA A 10 49.98 -27.42 17.60
C ALA A 10 48.76 -28.35 17.78
N LYS A 11 48.91 -29.48 18.48
CA LYS A 11 47.78 -30.37 18.79
C LYS A 11 46.79 -29.74 19.76
N ILE A 12 47.26 -29.00 20.76
CA ILE A 12 46.42 -28.29 21.73
C ILE A 12 45.66 -27.16 21.04
N LEU A 13 46.33 -26.40 20.16
CA LEU A 13 45.71 -25.33 19.38
C LEU A 13 44.62 -25.87 18.45
N ALA A 14 44.87 -27.00 17.76
CA ALA A 14 43.90 -27.66 16.91
C ALA A 14 42.70 -28.18 17.71
N LEU A 15 42.90 -28.69 18.93
CA LEU A 15 41.81 -29.11 19.80
C LEU A 15 40.96 -27.95 20.28
N ILE A 16 41.58 -26.83 20.62
CA ILE A 16 40.86 -25.59 21.03
C ILE A 16 40.03 -25.03 19.86
N LEU A 17 40.62 -24.98 18.66
CA LEU A 17 39.90 -24.55 17.45
C LEU A 17 38.71 -25.47 17.11
N ALA A 18 38.91 -26.80 17.23
CA ALA A 18 37.83 -27.76 17.05
C ALA A 18 36.70 -27.59 18.09
N LEU A 19 37.06 -27.36 19.36
CA LEU A 19 36.10 -27.08 20.43
C LEU A 19 35.33 -25.78 20.21
N ILE A 20 35.99 -24.72 19.73
CA ILE A 20 35.33 -23.44 19.36
C ILE A 20 34.39 -23.64 18.17
N MET A 21 34.82 -24.40 17.14
CA MET A 21 33.94 -24.72 15.99
C MET A 21 32.71 -25.53 16.40
N VAL A 22 32.91 -26.62 17.17
CA VAL A 22 31.84 -27.46 17.67
C VAL A 22 30.92 -26.65 18.62
N GLY A 23 31.52 -25.85 19.49
CA GLY A 23 30.77 -24.95 20.38
C GLY A 23 29.92 -23.91 19.61
N SER A 24 30.47 -23.32 18.55
CA SER A 24 29.75 -22.36 17.72
C SER A 24 28.60 -23.03 16.93
N VAL A 25 28.82 -24.25 16.41
CA VAL A 25 27.75 -25.02 15.73
C VAL A 25 26.67 -25.45 16.73
N LEU A 26 27.01 -25.85 17.93
CA LEU A 26 26.03 -26.16 18.98
C LEU A 26 25.24 -24.91 19.40
N VAL A 27 25.91 -23.79 19.63
CA VAL A 27 25.22 -22.51 19.92
C VAL A 27 24.30 -22.11 18.78
N TYR A 28 24.70 -22.34 17.52
CA TYR A 28 23.84 -22.09 16.36
C TYR A 28 22.66 -23.08 16.28
N ALA A 29 22.89 -24.36 16.54
CA ALA A 29 21.85 -25.39 16.57
C ALA A 29 20.87 -25.18 17.73
N PHE A 30 21.36 -24.80 18.91
CA PHE A 30 20.52 -24.47 20.06
C PHE A 30 19.81 -23.10 19.91
N LYS A 31 20.38 -22.11 19.23
CA LYS A 31 19.68 -20.90 18.85
C LYS A 31 18.61 -21.13 17.77
N GLY A 32 18.80 -22.15 16.91
CA GLY A 32 17.77 -22.54 15.92
C GLY A 32 16.54 -23.25 16.51
N GLY A 33 16.61 -23.67 17.78
CA GLY A 33 15.50 -24.30 18.51
C GLY A 33 14.64 -23.36 19.35
N TYR A 34 14.92 -22.07 19.35
CA TYR A 34 13.96 -21.12 19.90
C TYR A 34 12.79 -21.03 18.93
N THR A 35 11.70 -21.70 19.23
CA THR A 35 10.37 -21.24 18.81
C THR A 35 10.30 -19.78 19.23
N THR A 36 10.57 -18.86 18.29
CA THR A 36 10.25 -17.46 18.53
C THR A 36 8.81 -17.44 18.98
N PRO A 37 8.48 -16.85 20.15
CA PRO A 37 7.11 -16.72 20.57
C PRO A 37 6.34 -16.18 19.39
N SER A 38 5.20 -16.80 19.06
CA SER A 38 4.30 -16.29 18.02
C SER A 38 4.11 -14.82 18.34
N ARG A 39 4.38 -13.96 17.37
CA ARG A 39 4.20 -12.51 17.52
C ARG A 39 2.78 -12.28 18.03
N GLU A 40 2.64 -11.80 19.26
CA GLU A 40 1.35 -11.42 19.80
C GLU A 40 0.86 -10.22 18.99
N VAL A 41 -0.22 -10.42 18.23
CA VAL A 41 -0.83 -9.37 17.41
C VAL A 41 -1.97 -8.77 18.20
N LYS A 42 -1.83 -7.52 18.61
CA LYS A 42 -2.87 -6.80 19.35
C LYS A 42 -4.04 -6.38 18.47
N TYR A 43 -3.72 -5.89 17.27
CA TYR A 43 -4.73 -5.48 16.29
C TYR A 43 -4.46 -6.17 14.96
N SER A 44 -5.51 -6.73 14.35
CA SER A 44 -5.44 -7.38 13.05
C SER A 44 -6.58 -6.93 12.14
N VAL A 45 -6.25 -6.71 10.87
CA VAL A 45 -7.18 -6.38 9.80
C VAL A 45 -7.01 -7.40 8.70
N SER A 46 -8.12 -7.97 8.23
CA SER A 46 -8.16 -8.92 7.12
C SER A 46 -8.74 -8.27 5.87
N GLY A 47 -8.07 -8.51 4.73
CA GLY A 47 -8.54 -8.06 3.42
C GLY A 47 -8.13 -6.64 3.03
N LEU A 48 -8.02 -6.45 1.72
CA LEU A 48 -7.59 -5.17 1.13
C LEU A 48 -8.53 -4.02 1.48
N ARG A 49 -9.86 -4.24 1.36
CA ARG A 49 -10.84 -3.15 1.56
C ARG A 49 -10.79 -2.56 2.96
N ASP A 50 -10.61 -3.40 3.98
CA ASP A 50 -10.53 -2.93 5.37
C ASP A 50 -9.20 -2.24 5.63
N THR A 51 -8.11 -2.76 5.07
CA THR A 51 -6.79 -2.10 5.12
C THR A 51 -6.84 -0.71 4.47
N LEU A 52 -7.48 -0.57 3.31
CA LEU A 52 -7.63 0.71 2.63
C LEU A 52 -8.43 1.72 3.44
N LYS A 53 -9.46 1.29 4.16
CA LYS A 53 -10.23 2.18 5.06
C LYS A 53 -9.37 2.78 6.16
N LEU A 54 -8.39 2.04 6.68
CA LEU A 54 -7.49 2.50 7.75
C LEU A 54 -6.51 3.59 7.32
N VAL A 55 -6.29 3.77 6.03
CA VAL A 55 -5.45 4.82 5.44
C VAL A 55 -6.26 5.89 4.70
N SER A 56 -7.53 6.04 5.04
CA SER A 56 -8.52 6.88 4.34
C SER A 56 -8.19 8.37 4.26
N ASP A 57 -7.32 8.88 5.14
CA ASP A 57 -6.88 10.28 5.15
C ASP A 57 -5.65 10.54 4.27
N SER A 58 -5.16 9.51 3.57
CA SER A 58 -4.02 9.63 2.66
C SER A 58 -4.43 10.34 1.37
N SER A 59 -3.50 11.10 0.80
CA SER A 59 -3.65 11.74 -0.51
C SER A 59 -3.36 10.78 -1.66
N LYS A 60 -2.46 9.81 -1.43
CA LYS A 60 -2.09 8.77 -2.40
C LYS A 60 -1.96 7.43 -1.69
N ILE A 61 -2.46 6.39 -2.33
CA ILE A 61 -2.34 5.00 -1.87
C ILE A 61 -1.96 4.14 -3.07
N TYR A 62 -0.97 3.27 -2.90
CA TYR A 62 -0.63 2.20 -3.84
C TYR A 62 -0.78 0.87 -3.13
N TYR A 63 -1.43 -0.09 -3.78
CA TYR A 63 -1.52 -1.47 -3.35
C TYR A 63 -0.80 -2.37 -4.35
N LEU A 64 0.11 -3.20 -3.87
CA LEU A 64 0.90 -4.14 -4.64
C LEU A 64 0.77 -5.54 -4.03
N ASP A 65 0.27 -6.52 -4.78
CA ASP A 65 0.17 -7.92 -4.37
C ASP A 65 1.24 -8.75 -5.11
N PHE A 66 2.26 -9.19 -4.38
CA PHE A 66 3.39 -9.94 -4.91
C PHE A 66 3.09 -11.44 -5.11
N ARG A 67 1.88 -11.92 -4.76
CA ARG A 67 1.47 -13.31 -4.94
C ARG A 67 1.00 -13.60 -6.38
N THR A 68 0.97 -12.59 -7.24
CA THR A 68 0.59 -12.80 -8.64
C THR A 68 1.63 -13.64 -9.38
N GLU A 69 1.17 -14.63 -10.14
CA GLU A 69 2.00 -15.46 -11.04
C GLU A 69 1.96 -14.95 -12.49
N ASP A 70 1.13 -13.95 -12.77
CA ASP A 70 1.02 -13.36 -14.12
C ASP A 70 2.26 -12.48 -14.41
N PRO A 71 3.04 -12.77 -15.48
CA PRO A 71 4.29 -12.07 -15.76
C PRO A 71 4.13 -10.58 -16.04
N ASN A 72 3.01 -10.18 -16.66
CA ASN A 72 2.76 -8.79 -17.01
C ASN A 72 2.43 -7.96 -15.76
N LEU A 73 1.58 -8.52 -14.87
CA LEU A 73 1.29 -7.88 -13.59
C LEU A 73 2.51 -7.87 -12.67
N THR A 74 3.30 -8.94 -12.64
CA THR A 74 4.58 -8.97 -11.90
C THR A 74 5.48 -7.82 -12.36
N GLN A 75 5.65 -7.64 -13.67
CA GLN A 75 6.46 -6.55 -14.20
C GLN A 75 5.93 -5.16 -13.81
N LEU A 76 4.62 -4.97 -13.84
CA LEU A 76 3.98 -3.72 -13.41
C LEU A 76 4.23 -3.46 -11.92
N ILE A 77 3.97 -4.45 -11.07
CA ILE A 77 4.15 -4.39 -9.62
C ILE A 77 5.61 -4.12 -9.28
N ASP A 78 6.56 -4.82 -9.92
CA ASP A 78 8.00 -4.63 -9.72
C ASP A 78 8.46 -3.23 -10.10
N ALA A 79 7.93 -2.65 -11.17
CA ALA A 79 8.27 -1.27 -11.57
C ALA A 79 7.83 -0.25 -10.50
N TYR A 80 6.62 -0.39 -9.95
CA TYR A 80 6.14 0.45 -8.84
C TYR A 80 6.94 0.20 -7.56
N TRP A 81 7.19 -1.08 -7.23
CA TRP A 81 7.98 -1.45 -6.06
C TRP A 81 9.40 -0.90 -6.11
N GLN A 82 10.07 -0.98 -7.26
CA GLN A 82 11.40 -0.41 -7.43
C GLN A 82 11.44 1.09 -7.14
N SER A 83 10.41 1.84 -7.56
CA SER A 83 10.30 3.26 -7.23
C SER A 83 10.09 3.51 -5.72
N LEU A 84 9.18 2.76 -5.09
CA LEU A 84 8.86 2.92 -3.66
C LEU A 84 10.00 2.46 -2.76
N SER A 85 10.70 1.38 -3.13
CA SER A 85 11.78 0.78 -2.33
C SER A 85 13.09 1.59 -2.33
N GLN A 86 13.18 2.64 -3.13
CA GLN A 86 14.30 3.59 -3.08
C GLN A 86 14.25 4.50 -1.85
N ASP A 87 13.12 4.53 -1.13
CA ASP A 87 12.99 5.33 0.07
C ASP A 87 14.03 4.95 1.13
N TYR A 88 14.51 5.99 1.85
CA TYR A 88 15.58 5.84 2.85
C TYR A 88 15.23 4.86 3.98
N ILE A 89 13.94 4.68 4.28
CA ILE A 89 13.47 3.75 5.32
C ILE A 89 13.91 2.31 5.06
N PHE A 90 14.06 1.91 3.78
CA PHE A 90 14.50 0.55 3.43
C PHE A 90 15.95 0.24 3.80
N ARG A 91 16.73 1.22 4.24
CA ARG A 91 18.03 0.99 4.88
C ARG A 91 17.90 0.35 6.27
N TYR A 92 16.75 0.53 6.91
CA TYR A 92 16.51 0.04 8.28
C TYR A 92 15.64 -1.21 8.33
N ILE A 93 15.01 -1.61 7.22
CA ILE A 93 14.09 -2.75 7.16
C ILE A 93 14.78 -3.94 6.47
N ARG A 94 14.49 -5.14 6.98
CA ARG A 94 14.77 -6.41 6.31
C ARG A 94 13.59 -7.34 6.50
N PHE A 95 13.18 -8.02 5.45
CA PHE A 95 12.15 -9.06 5.46
C PHE A 95 12.55 -10.19 4.50
N THR A 96 12.04 -11.39 4.75
CA THR A 96 12.31 -12.57 3.90
C THR A 96 11.35 -12.67 2.74
N SER A 97 10.07 -12.34 2.98
CA SER A 97 9.05 -12.25 1.94
C SER A 97 7.94 -11.29 2.39
N VAL A 98 7.23 -10.76 1.41
CA VAL A 98 6.04 -9.92 1.58
C VAL A 98 5.00 -10.44 0.62
N ASN A 99 3.78 -10.69 1.10
CA ASN A 99 2.65 -11.10 0.29
C ASN A 99 2.06 -9.90 -0.46
N SER A 100 1.85 -8.81 0.26
CA SER A 100 1.36 -7.57 -0.32
C SER A 100 1.80 -6.36 0.50
N THR A 101 1.78 -5.19 -0.13
CA THR A 101 2.03 -3.92 0.55
C THR A 101 1.01 -2.87 0.16
N VAL A 102 0.68 -2.03 1.14
CA VAL A 102 -0.01 -0.75 0.92
C VAL A 102 0.98 0.36 1.24
N TYR A 103 1.27 1.21 0.29
CA TYR A 103 1.94 2.49 0.53
C TYR A 103 0.89 3.58 0.65
N ALA A 104 0.97 4.42 1.67
CA ALA A 104 0.06 5.54 1.87
C ALA A 104 0.85 6.82 2.15
N GLU A 105 0.65 7.87 1.34
CA GLU A 105 1.22 9.20 1.52
C GLU A 105 0.13 10.15 1.98
N TYR A 106 0.41 10.89 3.04
CA TYR A 106 -0.51 11.87 3.60
C TYR A 106 -0.22 13.27 3.07
N SER A 107 -1.21 14.15 3.15
CA SER A 107 -1.01 15.56 2.82
C SER A 107 0.14 16.16 3.63
N PRO A 108 0.91 17.10 3.05
CA PRO A 108 2.06 17.67 3.73
C PRO A 108 1.65 18.40 5.02
N VAL A 109 2.38 18.15 6.10
CA VAL A 109 2.22 18.84 7.40
C VAL A 109 2.99 20.15 7.39
N SER A 110 4.10 20.21 6.64
CA SER A 110 4.92 21.41 6.43
C SER A 110 5.57 21.37 5.06
N ILE A 111 6.20 22.47 4.64
CA ILE A 111 6.88 22.53 3.35
C ILE A 111 7.96 21.43 3.27
N GLY A 112 7.80 20.52 2.31
CA GLY A 112 8.74 19.44 2.04
C GLY A 112 8.62 18.20 2.96
N TYR A 113 7.68 18.18 3.91
CA TYR A 113 7.45 17.03 4.77
C TYR A 113 6.09 16.37 4.47
N TYR A 114 6.15 15.20 3.87
CA TYR A 114 5.01 14.34 3.53
C TYR A 114 5.07 13.10 4.42
N PRO A 115 4.20 12.98 5.45
CA PRO A 115 4.12 11.73 6.21
C PRO A 115 3.71 10.59 5.29
N TYR A 116 4.32 9.42 5.47
CA TYR A 116 3.99 8.23 4.69
C TYR A 116 4.12 6.96 5.51
N LEU A 117 3.48 5.91 5.01
CA LEU A 117 3.34 4.63 5.68
C LEU A 117 3.39 3.50 4.67
N PHE A 118 4.11 2.45 5.00
CA PHE A 118 4.01 1.13 4.38
C PHE A 118 3.27 0.18 5.33
N LEU A 119 2.28 -0.52 4.83
CA LEU A 119 1.62 -1.63 5.52
C LEU A 119 2.02 -2.92 4.81
N PHE A 120 2.70 -3.82 5.50
CA PHE A 120 3.18 -5.08 4.96
C PHE A 120 2.35 -6.25 5.46
N ASP A 121 1.70 -6.98 4.56
CA ASP A 121 1.26 -8.35 4.82
C ASP A 121 2.44 -9.29 4.56
N VAL A 122 2.97 -9.85 5.61
CA VAL A 122 4.14 -10.71 5.57
C VAL A 122 3.81 -12.19 5.80
N GLY A 123 2.53 -12.53 6.01
CA GLY A 123 2.12 -13.88 6.38
C GLY A 123 2.93 -14.41 7.58
N SER A 124 3.63 -15.52 7.38
CA SER A 124 4.50 -16.13 8.40
C SER A 124 5.92 -15.57 8.44
N SER A 125 6.26 -14.65 7.55
CA SER A 125 7.61 -14.07 7.45
C SER A 125 7.88 -13.09 8.59
N LYS A 126 9.17 -12.84 8.83
CA LYS A 126 9.62 -11.89 9.86
C LYS A 126 10.06 -10.58 9.22
N VAL A 127 9.73 -9.48 9.88
CA VAL A 127 10.27 -8.16 9.56
C VAL A 127 11.24 -7.75 10.65
N PHE A 128 12.43 -7.34 10.24
CA PHE A 128 13.47 -6.81 11.12
C PHE A 128 13.57 -5.30 10.84
N PHE A 129 13.53 -4.53 11.90
CA PHE A 129 13.71 -3.08 11.84
C PHE A 129 14.84 -2.67 12.77
N THR A 130 15.84 -1.97 12.23
CA THR A 130 16.92 -1.40 13.03
C THR A 130 16.41 -0.18 13.75
N TYR A 131 16.47 -0.15 15.07
CA TYR A 131 15.90 0.91 15.90
C TYR A 131 16.90 1.35 16.98
N ASP A 132 16.74 2.58 17.47
CA ASP A 132 17.49 3.13 18.60
C ASP A 132 16.66 3.06 19.88
N GLU A 133 15.34 3.15 19.78
CA GLU A 133 14.42 3.28 20.90
C GLU A 133 13.17 2.41 20.71
N LYS A 134 12.57 1.99 21.84
CA LYS A 134 11.23 1.39 21.89
C LYS A 134 10.32 2.26 22.73
N GLN A 135 9.12 2.46 22.25
CA GLN A 135 8.07 3.21 22.92
C GLN A 135 6.77 2.42 22.88
N GLU A 136 6.01 2.42 23.96
CA GLU A 136 4.65 1.91 23.97
C GLU A 136 3.66 3.03 23.59
N TYR A 137 2.84 2.78 22.59
CA TYR A 137 1.81 3.69 22.14
C TYR A 137 0.50 2.94 21.97
N ASP A 138 -0.49 3.24 22.78
CA ASP A 138 -1.81 2.55 22.79
C ASP A 138 -1.70 1.02 22.91
N GLY A 139 -0.73 0.56 23.71
CA GLY A 139 -0.41 -0.85 23.88
C GLY A 139 0.21 -1.50 22.64
N VAL A 140 0.63 -0.71 21.66
CA VAL A 140 1.41 -1.15 20.52
C VAL A 140 2.85 -0.76 20.74
N THR A 141 3.76 -1.72 20.59
CA THR A 141 5.21 -1.45 20.67
C THR A 141 5.67 -0.79 19.38
N LEU A 142 6.10 0.46 19.48
CA LEU A 142 6.75 1.20 18.40
C LEU A 142 8.28 1.07 18.55
N LYS A 143 8.95 0.65 17.48
CA LYS A 143 10.40 0.70 17.32
C LYS A 143 10.75 1.94 16.52
N LEU A 144 11.61 2.81 17.06
CA LEU A 144 11.89 4.12 16.51
C LEU A 144 13.34 4.24 16.02
N LYS A 145 13.53 4.90 14.85
CA LYS A 145 14.83 5.24 14.27
C LYS A 145 14.79 6.64 13.64
N GLY A 146 15.25 7.64 14.39
CA GLY A 146 15.11 9.04 13.97
C GLY A 146 13.65 9.41 13.76
N SER A 147 13.29 9.84 12.53
CA SER A 147 11.90 10.19 12.16
C SER A 147 11.05 8.99 11.71
N TYR A 148 11.60 7.79 11.73
CA TYR A 148 10.93 6.57 11.28
C TYR A 148 10.50 5.68 12.43
N GLY A 149 9.40 4.96 12.24
CA GLY A 149 8.87 4.02 13.21
C GLY A 149 8.34 2.74 12.57
N MET A 150 8.29 1.68 13.36
CA MET A 150 7.62 0.43 13.03
C MET A 150 6.72 0.01 14.20
N ALA A 151 5.45 -0.27 13.90
CA ALA A 151 4.53 -0.90 14.82
C ALA A 151 4.66 -2.43 14.68
N GLU A 152 5.13 -3.10 15.75
CA GLU A 152 5.53 -4.52 15.68
C GLU A 152 4.36 -5.49 15.83
N ASN A 153 3.42 -5.19 16.72
CA ASN A 153 2.33 -6.09 17.10
C ASN A 153 0.97 -5.72 16.48
N VAL A 154 1.01 -5.28 15.23
CA VAL A 154 -0.16 -5.03 14.38
C VAL A 154 -0.07 -5.87 13.11
N ASN A 155 -1.23 -6.16 12.48
CA ASN A 155 -1.30 -6.85 11.20
C ASN A 155 -2.29 -6.11 10.28
N PRO A 156 -1.87 -5.62 9.09
CA PRO A 156 -0.52 -5.66 8.52
C PRO A 156 0.51 -4.84 9.35
N ILE A 157 1.81 -5.18 9.21
CA ILE A 157 2.89 -4.45 9.89
C ILE A 157 2.97 -3.04 9.32
N ALA A 158 2.99 -2.04 10.20
CA ALA A 158 3.09 -0.64 9.81
C ALA A 158 4.54 -0.12 9.97
N VAL A 159 5.10 0.45 8.90
CA VAL A 159 6.44 1.06 8.89
C VAL A 159 6.40 2.36 8.09
N GLY A 160 6.92 3.46 8.64
CA GLY A 160 6.87 4.75 7.97
C GLY A 160 7.41 5.87 8.82
N THR A 161 7.01 7.09 8.54
CA THR A 161 7.25 8.20 9.46
C THR A 161 6.50 7.98 10.76
N VAL A 162 7.07 8.40 11.89
CA VAL A 162 6.48 8.17 13.23
C VAL A 162 5.03 8.65 13.28
N ASP A 163 4.75 9.85 12.76
CA ASP A 163 3.39 10.44 12.75
C ASP A 163 2.39 9.57 11.97
N ALA A 164 2.81 9.00 10.83
CA ALA A 164 1.95 8.16 10.02
C ALA A 164 1.69 6.80 10.67
N VAL A 165 2.71 6.21 11.32
CA VAL A 165 2.57 4.97 12.08
C VAL A 165 1.63 5.17 13.28
N MET A 166 1.77 6.26 14.03
CA MET A 166 0.88 6.59 15.14
C MET A 166 -0.56 6.82 14.67
N ARG A 167 -0.75 7.52 13.54
CA ARG A 167 -2.07 7.70 12.89
C ARG A 167 -2.74 6.37 12.56
N TYR A 168 -1.98 5.43 12.03
CA TYR A 168 -2.48 4.09 11.75
C TYR A 168 -2.89 3.36 13.03
N VAL A 169 -2.07 3.42 14.08
CA VAL A 169 -2.40 2.83 15.39
C VAL A 169 -3.67 3.45 15.96
N ASP A 170 -3.82 4.78 15.91
CA ASP A 170 -5.03 5.48 16.37
C ASP A 170 -6.29 5.03 15.60
N THR A 171 -6.14 4.76 14.30
CA THR A 171 -7.27 4.31 13.47
C THR A 171 -7.65 2.86 13.78
N ILE A 172 -6.66 1.95 13.85
CA ILE A 172 -6.91 0.52 14.11
C ILE A 172 -7.38 0.26 15.55
N SER A 173 -6.99 1.12 16.50
CA SER A 173 -7.45 1.06 17.89
C SER A 173 -8.82 1.75 18.11
N GLY A 174 -9.38 2.40 17.09
CA GLY A 174 -10.65 3.10 17.15
C GLY A 174 -10.60 4.49 17.79
N LYS A 175 -9.43 5.01 18.15
CA LYS A 175 -9.26 6.40 18.62
C LYS A 175 -9.57 7.41 17.54
N LYS A 176 -9.17 7.11 16.32
CA LYS A 176 -9.46 7.92 15.14
C LYS A 176 -10.55 7.25 14.30
N LYS A 177 -11.55 8.04 13.92
CA LYS A 177 -12.63 7.56 13.06
C LYS A 177 -12.15 7.43 11.60
N VAL A 178 -12.56 6.35 10.96
CA VAL A 178 -12.40 6.16 9.52
C VAL A 178 -13.25 7.21 8.78
N ASN A 179 -12.74 7.75 7.69
CA ASN A 179 -13.51 8.64 6.82
C ASN A 179 -14.68 7.87 6.19
N ILE A 180 -15.90 8.20 6.59
CA ILE A 180 -17.13 7.47 6.21
C ILE A 180 -17.35 7.55 4.69
N THR A 181 -17.20 8.72 4.08
CA THR A 181 -17.39 8.93 2.64
C THR A 181 -16.42 8.09 1.82
N TYR A 182 -15.13 8.09 2.22
CA TYR A 182 -14.11 7.27 1.57
C TYR A 182 -14.42 5.76 1.71
N ALA A 183 -14.80 5.33 2.92
CA ALA A 183 -15.16 3.94 3.19
C ALA A 183 -16.38 3.50 2.35
N GLU A 184 -17.34 4.40 2.12
CA GLU A 184 -18.47 4.18 1.25
C GLU A 184 -18.04 3.98 -0.21
N TYR A 185 -17.15 4.83 -0.74
CA TYR A 185 -16.60 4.66 -2.09
C TYR A 185 -15.93 3.29 -2.27
N ILE A 186 -15.06 2.92 -1.33
CA ILE A 186 -14.38 1.60 -1.35
C ILE A 186 -15.39 0.45 -1.30
N SER A 187 -16.50 0.60 -0.55
CA SER A 187 -17.52 -0.46 -0.45
C SER A 187 -18.31 -0.69 -1.74
N LYS A 188 -18.39 0.31 -2.63
CA LYS A 188 -19.10 0.24 -3.92
C LYS A 188 -18.25 -0.37 -5.04
N LEU A 189 -16.93 -0.48 -4.86
CA LEU A 189 -16.06 -1.10 -5.86
C LEU A 189 -16.43 -2.57 -6.08
N PRO A 190 -16.28 -3.11 -7.30
CA PRO A 190 -16.45 -4.54 -7.58
C PRO A 190 -15.60 -5.40 -6.66
N ASP A 191 -16.12 -6.57 -6.28
CA ASP A 191 -15.43 -7.51 -5.40
C ASP A 191 -14.48 -8.39 -6.23
N LEU A 192 -13.31 -7.84 -6.52
CA LEU A 192 -12.24 -8.48 -7.28
C LEU A 192 -11.02 -8.70 -6.40
N GLU A 193 -10.27 -9.73 -6.73
CA GLU A 193 -8.95 -9.95 -6.13
C GLU A 193 -7.92 -9.05 -6.83
N TYR A 194 -7.92 -7.77 -6.48
CA TYR A 194 -6.98 -6.81 -7.06
C TYR A 194 -5.54 -7.22 -6.76
N ARG A 195 -4.69 -7.22 -7.78
CA ARG A 195 -3.25 -7.44 -7.66
C ARG A 195 -2.47 -6.13 -7.63
N PHE A 196 -3.05 -5.11 -8.25
CA PHE A 196 -2.51 -3.77 -8.29
C PHE A 196 -3.64 -2.77 -8.11
N ALA A 197 -3.44 -1.72 -7.29
CA ALA A 197 -4.36 -0.60 -7.25
C ALA A 197 -3.66 0.73 -6.91
N VAL A 198 -4.22 1.81 -7.44
CA VAL A 198 -3.86 3.20 -7.13
C VAL A 198 -5.12 3.91 -6.66
N ILE A 199 -5.01 4.64 -5.54
CA ILE A 199 -6.09 5.49 -5.04
C ILE A 199 -5.52 6.87 -4.79
N LEU A 200 -6.22 7.88 -5.26
CA LEU A 200 -5.89 9.28 -5.01
C LEU A 200 -7.10 9.99 -4.42
N THR A 201 -6.85 10.90 -3.50
CA THR A 201 -7.91 11.68 -2.86
C THR A 201 -7.63 13.17 -2.93
N GLY A 202 -8.69 13.98 -2.83
CA GLY A 202 -8.59 15.43 -2.82
C GLY A 202 -7.85 16.01 -4.04
N SER A 203 -6.90 16.89 -3.81
CA SER A 203 -6.12 17.54 -4.88
C SER A 203 -5.29 16.56 -5.72
N SER A 204 -4.86 15.44 -5.15
CA SER A 204 -4.11 14.42 -5.89
C SER A 204 -5.00 13.70 -6.91
N ALA A 205 -6.27 13.45 -6.58
CA ALA A 205 -7.24 12.91 -7.53
C ALA A 205 -7.54 13.91 -8.66
N ASP A 206 -7.75 15.18 -8.31
CA ASP A 206 -8.06 16.23 -9.27
C ASP A 206 -6.97 16.45 -10.33
N GLN A 207 -5.71 16.30 -9.93
CA GLN A 207 -4.56 16.49 -10.83
C GLN A 207 -4.52 15.51 -12.01
N ILE A 208 -5.14 14.31 -11.89
CA ILE A 208 -5.15 13.30 -12.97
C ILE A 208 -5.94 13.79 -14.19
N ILE A 209 -7.06 14.50 -13.98
CA ILE A 209 -7.99 14.85 -15.05
C ILE A 209 -8.13 16.35 -15.27
N ARG A 210 -7.52 17.17 -14.43
CA ARG A 210 -7.65 18.62 -14.51
C ARG A 210 -6.85 19.18 -15.68
N MET A 211 -7.55 19.45 -16.78
CA MET A 211 -6.96 20.10 -17.97
C MET A 211 -6.83 21.61 -17.83
N ASN A 212 -7.68 22.26 -17.05
CA ASN A 212 -7.71 23.72 -16.88
C ASN A 212 -7.70 24.11 -15.41
N LYS A 213 -6.64 24.79 -14.95
CA LYS A 213 -6.48 25.23 -13.56
C LYS A 213 -7.51 26.30 -13.12
N SER A 214 -8.15 26.99 -14.05
CA SER A 214 -9.18 28.03 -13.76
C SER A 214 -10.55 27.44 -13.43
N ALA A 215 -10.83 26.20 -13.84
CA ALA A 215 -12.04 25.49 -13.43
C ALA A 215 -11.85 24.96 -11.99
N GLY A 216 -12.91 24.94 -11.20
CA GLY A 216 -12.92 24.30 -9.88
C GLY A 216 -12.51 22.83 -9.95
N PRO A 217 -12.34 22.14 -8.80
CA PRO A 217 -11.96 20.73 -8.78
C PRO A 217 -13.01 19.87 -9.50
N VAL A 218 -12.53 18.93 -10.33
CA VAL A 218 -13.37 18.04 -11.13
C VAL A 218 -13.68 16.76 -10.36
N THR A 219 -12.73 16.24 -9.57
CA THR A 219 -12.90 15.04 -8.75
C THR A 219 -12.18 15.16 -7.43
N ASP A 220 -12.64 14.44 -6.40
CA ASP A 220 -11.99 14.32 -5.11
C ASP A 220 -11.59 12.88 -4.76
N PHE A 221 -11.97 11.92 -5.60
CA PHE A 221 -11.64 10.51 -5.45
C PHE A 221 -11.34 9.88 -6.80
N TYR A 222 -10.24 9.16 -6.88
CA TYR A 222 -9.84 8.34 -8.00
C TYR A 222 -9.40 6.97 -7.48
N PHE A 223 -9.89 5.92 -8.10
CA PHE A 223 -9.45 4.55 -7.93
C PHE A 223 -9.15 3.94 -9.29
N GLU A 224 -8.04 3.23 -9.39
CA GLU A 224 -7.70 2.37 -10.51
C GLU A 224 -7.17 1.05 -9.94
N GLY A 225 -7.78 -0.07 -10.30
CA GLY A 225 -7.38 -1.40 -9.85
C GLY A 225 -7.38 -2.40 -10.98
N ILE A 226 -6.43 -3.34 -10.95
CA ILE A 226 -6.28 -4.43 -11.92
C ILE A 226 -6.29 -5.76 -11.18
N ALA A 227 -7.08 -6.71 -11.71
CA ALA A 227 -7.16 -8.10 -11.27
C ALA A 227 -6.91 -9.04 -12.44
N VAL A 228 -6.45 -10.26 -12.16
CA VAL A 228 -6.45 -11.37 -13.14
C VAL A 228 -7.83 -12.04 -13.09
N ASN A 229 -8.38 -12.35 -14.24
CA ASN A 229 -9.64 -13.07 -14.34
C ASN A 229 -9.39 -14.58 -14.45
N ASP A 230 -10.19 -15.39 -13.77
CA ASP A 230 -10.08 -16.87 -13.79
C ASP A 230 -10.26 -17.48 -15.18
N THR A 231 -10.91 -16.78 -16.12
CA THR A 231 -11.12 -17.22 -17.50
C THR A 231 -9.96 -16.87 -18.44
N GLY A 232 -8.88 -16.29 -17.91
CA GLY A 232 -7.68 -15.86 -18.66
C GLY A 232 -7.86 -14.48 -19.28
N GLY A 233 -7.43 -13.46 -18.60
CA GLY A 233 -7.50 -12.06 -18.99
C GLY A 233 -7.39 -11.15 -17.79
N TYR A 234 -7.67 -9.87 -18.01
CA TYR A 234 -7.50 -8.84 -17.00
C TYR A 234 -8.78 -8.03 -16.83
N ASP A 235 -9.15 -7.82 -15.59
CA ASP A 235 -10.22 -6.92 -15.20
C ASP A 235 -9.63 -5.63 -14.65
N LYS A 236 -10.09 -4.49 -15.16
CA LYS A 236 -9.70 -3.18 -14.70
C LYS A 236 -10.93 -2.41 -14.22
N VAL A 237 -10.78 -1.81 -13.07
CA VAL A 237 -11.80 -0.92 -12.50
C VAL A 237 -11.21 0.47 -12.37
N ILE A 238 -11.91 1.47 -12.90
CA ILE A 238 -11.64 2.89 -12.62
C ILE A 238 -12.89 3.48 -11.98
N ALA A 239 -12.74 4.10 -10.81
CA ALA A 239 -13.81 4.82 -10.15
C ALA A 239 -13.39 6.26 -9.88
N MET A 240 -14.33 7.20 -10.09
CA MET A 240 -14.14 8.62 -9.81
C MET A 240 -15.40 9.19 -9.15
N ASN A 241 -15.21 10.01 -8.11
CA ASN A 241 -16.29 10.83 -7.58
C ASN A 241 -16.17 12.23 -8.16
N PHE A 242 -17.13 12.62 -9.00
CA PHE A 242 -17.11 13.90 -9.69
C PHE A 242 -17.74 15.00 -8.84
N LYS A 243 -17.12 16.18 -8.86
CA LYS A 243 -17.60 17.41 -8.20
C LYS A 243 -18.33 18.35 -9.17
N GLN A 244 -18.35 17.98 -10.44
CA GLN A 244 -18.99 18.71 -11.52
C GLN A 244 -19.89 17.75 -12.29
N ASN A 245 -20.73 18.29 -13.18
CA ASN A 245 -21.61 17.50 -14.04
C ASN A 245 -20.82 16.74 -15.12
N VAL A 246 -19.92 15.88 -14.70
CA VAL A 246 -19.11 15.00 -15.52
C VAL A 246 -19.45 13.56 -15.19
N PHE A 247 -19.43 12.67 -16.18
CA PHE A 247 -19.72 11.26 -15.98
C PHE A 247 -19.02 10.37 -17.01
N PHE A 248 -18.84 9.10 -16.67
CA PHE A 248 -18.39 8.10 -17.62
C PHE A 248 -19.50 7.72 -18.59
N VAL A 249 -19.14 7.56 -19.86
CA VAL A 249 -20.03 7.05 -20.91
C VAL A 249 -19.54 5.68 -21.40
N LYS A 250 -20.41 4.93 -22.05
CA LYS A 250 -20.05 3.66 -22.70
C LYS A 250 -19.04 3.92 -23.80
N SER A 251 -18.05 3.04 -23.91
CA SER A 251 -16.98 3.09 -24.90
C SER A 251 -16.59 1.68 -25.32
N ASN A 252 -15.92 1.54 -26.46
CA ASN A 252 -15.41 0.28 -26.98
C ASN A 252 -13.88 0.20 -26.84
N VAL A 253 -13.32 0.74 -25.77
CA VAL A 253 -11.86 0.77 -25.53
C VAL A 253 -11.28 -0.61 -25.21
N THR A 254 -12.10 -1.54 -24.72
CA THR A 254 -11.76 -2.91 -24.37
C THR A 254 -12.78 -3.91 -24.92
N ALA A 255 -12.51 -5.21 -24.83
CA ALA A 255 -13.42 -6.28 -25.28
C ALA A 255 -14.77 -6.22 -24.54
N TYR A 256 -14.76 -5.87 -23.26
CA TYR A 256 -15.96 -5.58 -22.47
C TYR A 256 -15.77 -4.28 -21.69
N TYR A 257 -16.81 -3.46 -21.67
CA TYR A 257 -16.83 -2.20 -20.95
C TYR A 257 -18.23 -1.92 -20.39
N ASN A 258 -18.31 -1.64 -19.10
CA ASN A 258 -19.56 -1.30 -18.43
C ASN A 258 -19.36 -0.11 -17.45
N VAL A 259 -20.40 0.70 -17.26
CA VAL A 259 -20.40 1.84 -16.33
C VAL A 259 -21.56 1.70 -15.35
N THR A 260 -21.25 1.84 -14.06
CA THR A 260 -22.23 1.94 -12.98
C THR A 260 -22.07 3.27 -12.26
N ARG A 261 -23.17 3.87 -11.80
CA ARG A 261 -23.18 5.15 -11.09
C ARG A 261 -23.89 5.02 -9.75
N TYR A 262 -23.30 5.65 -8.74
CA TYR A 262 -23.86 5.79 -7.39
C TYR A 262 -23.79 7.27 -7.00
N GLY A 263 -24.80 8.06 -7.39
CA GLY A 263 -24.73 9.51 -7.32
C GLY A 263 -23.58 10.06 -8.18
N ASP A 264 -22.67 10.80 -7.56
CA ASP A 264 -21.51 11.39 -8.24
C ASP A 264 -20.35 10.40 -8.42
N LEU A 265 -20.40 9.25 -7.73
CA LEU A 265 -19.43 8.18 -7.91
C LEU A 265 -19.75 7.38 -9.18
N ASN A 266 -18.85 7.42 -10.15
CA ASN A 266 -18.92 6.67 -11.39
C ASN A 266 -17.86 5.58 -11.38
N ILE A 267 -18.23 4.35 -11.77
CA ILE A 267 -17.37 3.16 -11.80
C ILE A 267 -17.40 2.58 -13.21
N ALA A 268 -16.26 2.54 -13.87
CA ALA A 268 -16.05 1.87 -15.13
C ALA A 268 -15.39 0.51 -14.89
N PHE A 269 -16.01 -0.56 -15.34
CA PHE A 269 -15.47 -1.91 -15.36
C PHE A 269 -15.07 -2.26 -16.79
N MET A 270 -13.84 -2.72 -16.97
CA MET A 270 -13.26 -3.08 -18.27
C MET A 270 -12.65 -4.47 -18.20
N HIS A 271 -12.81 -5.25 -19.27
CA HIS A 271 -12.16 -6.53 -19.42
C HIS A 271 -11.52 -6.66 -20.80
N ASP A 272 -10.32 -7.23 -20.85
CA ASP A 272 -9.63 -7.62 -22.09
C ASP A 272 -8.58 -8.70 -21.78
N THR A 273 -8.28 -9.53 -22.77
CA THR A 273 -7.18 -10.52 -22.68
C THR A 273 -5.81 -9.89 -22.95
N ASN A 274 -5.78 -8.71 -23.56
CA ASN A 274 -4.55 -8.00 -23.88
C ASN A 274 -4.18 -7.04 -22.74
N PHE A 275 -3.09 -7.34 -22.02
CA PHE A 275 -2.62 -6.57 -20.89
C PHE A 275 -2.31 -5.10 -21.25
N THR A 276 -1.59 -4.85 -22.35
CA THR A 276 -1.25 -3.49 -22.79
C THR A 276 -2.51 -2.66 -23.02
N LYS A 277 -3.53 -3.28 -23.63
CA LYS A 277 -4.81 -2.63 -23.88
C LYS A 277 -5.52 -2.29 -22.56
N ILE A 278 -5.52 -3.21 -21.59
CA ILE A 278 -6.12 -2.97 -20.26
C ILE A 278 -5.38 -1.86 -19.51
N VAL A 279 -4.06 -1.91 -19.42
CA VAL A 279 -3.29 -0.89 -18.68
C VAL A 279 -3.50 0.50 -19.27
N THR A 280 -3.56 0.63 -20.59
CA THR A 280 -3.73 1.92 -21.27
C THR A 280 -5.19 2.38 -21.37
N ALA A 281 -6.17 1.48 -21.20
CA ALA A 281 -7.58 1.81 -21.29
C ALA A 281 -7.99 2.83 -20.23
N LYS A 282 -8.71 3.86 -20.67
CA LYS A 282 -9.32 4.89 -19.82
C LYS A 282 -10.79 5.04 -20.18
N PRO A 283 -11.68 5.31 -19.21
CA PRO A 283 -13.07 5.58 -19.49
C PRO A 283 -13.21 6.89 -20.25
N GLU A 284 -14.16 6.93 -21.20
CA GLU A 284 -14.55 8.17 -21.85
C GLU A 284 -15.40 9.00 -20.87
N MET A 285 -15.12 10.29 -20.79
CA MET A 285 -15.82 11.23 -19.91
C MET A 285 -16.60 12.25 -20.74
N ARG A 286 -17.81 12.59 -20.29
CA ARG A 286 -18.60 13.67 -20.87
C ARG A 286 -19.03 14.64 -19.78
N ALA A 287 -18.95 15.94 -20.10
CA ALA A 287 -19.51 17.01 -19.28
C ALA A 287 -20.91 17.38 -19.80
N VAL A 288 -21.84 17.60 -18.89
CA VAL A 288 -23.13 18.22 -19.20
C VAL A 288 -23.02 19.70 -18.85
N PHE A 289 -23.10 20.55 -19.86
CA PHE A 289 -23.27 21.98 -19.66
C PHE A 289 -24.76 22.25 -19.43
N ILE A 290 -25.13 22.67 -18.21
CA ILE A 290 -26.44 23.19 -17.91
C ILE A 290 -26.36 24.66 -18.35
N GLU A 291 -27.03 25.03 -19.46
CA GLU A 291 -27.21 26.41 -19.79
C GLU A 291 -27.97 27.09 -18.63
N PRO A 292 -27.47 28.22 -18.10
CA PRO A 292 -28.23 28.94 -17.08
C PRO A 292 -29.59 29.28 -17.67
N VAL A 293 -30.67 28.87 -17.00
CA VAL A 293 -32.02 29.31 -17.33
C VAL A 293 -32.00 30.83 -17.17
N GLU A 294 -32.07 31.57 -18.28
CA GLU A 294 -32.31 33.01 -18.23
C GLU A 294 -33.63 33.22 -17.47
N GLU A 295 -33.52 33.66 -16.21
CA GLU A 295 -34.68 34.21 -15.48
C GLU A 295 -35.19 35.38 -16.30
N ASN A 296 -36.29 35.13 -17.03
CA ASN A 296 -37.06 36.13 -17.71
C ASN A 296 -37.54 37.13 -16.64
N ARG A 297 -36.71 38.14 -16.31
CA ARG A 297 -37.19 39.31 -15.57
C ARG A 297 -38.20 39.99 -16.45
N GLY A 298 -39.46 39.58 -16.28
CA GLY A 298 -40.61 40.25 -16.85
C GLY A 298 -40.51 41.74 -16.54
N ASN A 299 -40.41 42.53 -17.59
CA ASN A 299 -40.64 43.96 -17.53
C ASN A 299 -42.05 44.17 -17.00
N GLU A 300 -42.20 44.46 -15.72
CA GLU A 300 -43.36 45.19 -15.23
C GLU A 300 -43.14 46.68 -15.51
N SER A 301 -43.81 47.13 -16.58
CA SER A 301 -44.01 48.54 -16.88
C SER A 301 -45.22 49.09 -16.13
#